data_188788334247fde6f74a1bf120e5944b
#
_entry.id   188788334247fde6f74a1bf120e5944b
#
_cell.length_a   1.000
_cell.length_b   1.000
_cell.length_c   1.000
_cell.angle_alpha   90.00
_cell.angle_beta   90.00
_cell.angle_gamma   90.00
#
_symmetry.space_group_name_H-M   'P 1'
#
loop_
_entity.id
_entity.type
_entity.pdbx_description
1 polymer ?
#
loop_
_entity_poly.entity_id
_entity_poly.type
_entity_poly.pdbx_seq_one_letter_code
_entity_poly.pdbx_strand_id
1 'polypeptide(L)'
;MSINASLLQSIRLRLGRGIHPSFSTATHVADIYEAYIFSLVIRAAINEGAIPEQGGALTFRDPQDKITADLLFRRSPGQIYSESQPYTHAVIEFAGKPALEVHVGIKAIGRLKVARECDISVLYRDRAMACRSQRRIPKATDIVIAIECKHVEHWI
;
A
#
# COMPACT_ATOMS: atom_id res chain seq x y z
N MET A 1 25.30 -8.08 4.49
CA MET A 1 24.04 -7.41 4.74
C MET A 1 22.93 -8.43 4.77
N SER A 2 22.03 -8.38 5.76
CA SER A 2 20.89 -9.31 5.80
C SER A 2 19.88 -9.00 4.67
N ILE A 3 19.08 -9.99 4.28
CA ILE A 3 18.04 -9.81 3.27
C ILE A 3 17.07 -8.69 3.66
N ASN A 4 16.69 -8.61 4.94
CA ASN A 4 15.82 -7.57 5.46
C ASN A 4 16.42 -6.18 5.30
N ALA A 5 17.71 -6.02 5.61
CA ALA A 5 18.41 -4.75 5.43
C ALA A 5 18.46 -4.32 3.96
N SER A 6 18.73 -5.26 3.05
CA SER A 6 18.72 -5.00 1.60
C SER A 6 17.36 -4.57 1.09
N LEU A 7 16.29 -5.26 1.50
CA LEU A 7 14.92 -4.91 1.11
C LEU A 7 14.52 -3.55 1.64
N LEU A 8 14.79 -3.25 2.92
CA LEU A 8 14.48 -1.95 3.53
C LEU A 8 15.21 -0.82 2.82
N GLN A 9 16.48 -1.01 2.48
CA GLN A 9 17.24 -0.02 1.71
C GLN A 9 16.62 0.21 0.33
N SER A 10 16.23 -0.86 -0.37
CA SER A 10 15.56 -0.77 -1.67
C SER A 10 14.25 -0.01 -1.58
N ILE A 11 13.44 -0.26 -0.55
CA ILE A 11 12.19 0.46 -0.31
C ILE A 11 12.45 1.95 -0.12
N ARG A 12 13.39 2.32 0.74
CA ARG A 12 13.76 3.73 0.98
C ARG A 12 14.19 4.44 -0.30
N LEU A 13 15.05 3.78 -1.09
CA LEU A 13 15.53 4.34 -2.36
C LEU A 13 14.41 4.53 -3.38
N ARG A 14 13.51 3.54 -3.50
CA ARG A 14 12.40 3.63 -4.46
C ARG A 14 11.37 4.67 -4.08
N LEU A 15 11.05 4.77 -2.80
CA LEU A 15 10.00 5.67 -2.33
C LEU A 15 10.53 7.07 -2.00
N GLY A 16 11.86 7.24 -1.87
CA GLY A 16 12.48 8.51 -1.51
C GLY A 16 12.06 9.03 -0.14
N ARG A 17 11.71 8.12 0.79
CA ARG A 17 11.15 8.47 2.09
C ARG A 17 11.68 7.58 3.19
N GLY A 18 11.63 8.10 4.43
CA GLY A 18 11.91 7.32 5.63
C GLY A 18 10.82 6.30 5.92
N ILE A 19 11.19 5.24 6.59
CA ILE A 19 10.27 4.22 7.09
C ILE A 19 10.21 4.38 8.61
N HIS A 20 9.00 4.30 9.17
CA HIS A 20 8.80 4.39 10.62
C HIS A 20 9.66 3.35 11.35
N PRO A 21 10.31 3.69 12.47
CA PRO A 21 11.23 2.77 13.17
C PRO A 21 10.63 1.47 13.66
N SER A 22 9.30 1.39 13.83
CA SER A 22 8.61 0.13 14.16
C SER A 22 8.74 -0.93 13.06
N PHE A 23 9.12 -0.53 11.86
CA PHE A 23 9.34 -1.40 10.71
C PHE A 23 10.86 -1.43 10.43
N SER A 24 11.53 -2.46 10.89
CA SER A 24 12.99 -2.55 10.90
C SER A 24 13.48 -3.91 10.40
N THR A 25 14.78 -4.14 10.48
CA THR A 25 15.39 -5.44 10.16
C THR A 25 14.89 -6.58 11.05
N ALA A 26 14.29 -6.28 12.21
CA ALA A 26 13.66 -7.26 13.10
C ALA A 26 12.21 -7.60 12.69
N THR A 27 11.62 -6.86 11.75
CA THR A 27 10.30 -7.14 11.20
C THR A 27 10.32 -8.47 10.43
N HIS A 28 9.21 -9.21 10.47
CA HIS A 28 9.11 -10.47 9.75
C HIS A 28 9.33 -10.25 8.24
N VAL A 29 10.09 -11.13 7.62
CA VAL A 29 10.51 -10.97 6.21
C VAL A 29 9.33 -10.90 5.25
N ALA A 30 8.23 -11.59 5.52
CA ALA A 30 7.02 -11.53 4.69
C ALA A 30 6.43 -10.12 4.68
N ASP A 31 6.37 -9.44 5.83
CA ASP A 31 5.86 -8.06 5.92
C ASP A 31 6.77 -7.08 5.18
N ILE A 32 8.08 -7.26 5.29
CA ILE A 32 9.06 -6.45 4.55
C ILE A 32 8.91 -6.69 3.04
N TYR A 33 8.68 -7.94 2.63
CA TYR A 33 8.47 -8.28 1.23
C TYR A 33 7.21 -7.63 0.66
N GLU A 34 6.12 -7.60 1.40
CA GLU A 34 4.90 -6.87 0.99
C GLU A 34 5.17 -5.38 0.79
N ALA A 35 5.89 -4.74 1.72
CA ALA A 35 6.29 -3.35 1.58
C ALA A 35 7.22 -3.13 0.37
N TYR A 36 8.07 -4.09 0.07
CA TYR A 36 8.92 -4.07 -1.12
C TYR A 36 8.08 -4.11 -2.40
N ILE A 37 7.10 -5.02 -2.50
CA ILE A 37 6.17 -5.09 -3.64
C ILE A 37 5.37 -3.79 -3.77
N PHE A 38 4.90 -3.23 -2.66
CA PHE A 38 4.28 -1.90 -2.65
C PHE A 38 5.20 -0.86 -3.32
N SER A 39 6.47 -0.85 -2.99
CA SER A 39 7.43 0.08 -3.58
C SER A 39 7.60 -0.11 -5.10
N LEU A 40 7.47 -1.33 -5.61
CA LEU A 40 7.49 -1.61 -7.05
C LEU A 40 6.25 -1.06 -7.74
N VAL A 41 5.08 -1.19 -7.14
CA VAL A 41 3.82 -0.62 -7.66
C VAL A 41 3.94 0.90 -7.75
N ILE A 42 4.47 1.54 -6.71
CA ILE A 42 4.69 3.00 -6.69
C ILE A 42 5.68 3.40 -7.78
N ARG A 43 6.76 2.66 -7.95
CA ARG A 43 7.74 2.94 -8.99
C ARG A 43 7.15 2.82 -10.39
N ALA A 44 6.31 1.81 -10.61
CA ALA A 44 5.58 1.65 -11.87
C ALA A 44 4.66 2.86 -12.13
N ALA A 45 3.94 3.33 -11.12
CA ALA A 45 3.08 4.51 -11.24
C ALA A 45 3.88 5.77 -11.60
N ILE A 46 5.04 5.98 -11.00
CA ILE A 46 5.95 7.09 -11.33
C ILE A 46 6.38 6.99 -12.80
N ASN A 47 6.77 5.82 -13.25
CA ASN A 47 7.21 5.59 -14.63
C ASN A 47 6.08 5.83 -15.65
N GLU A 48 4.83 5.62 -15.25
CA GLU A 48 3.64 5.83 -16.09
C GLU A 48 3.08 7.25 -15.99
N GLY A 49 3.69 8.16 -15.22
CA GLY A 49 3.34 9.57 -15.21
C GLY A 49 2.72 10.11 -13.93
N ALA A 50 2.78 9.39 -12.81
CA ALA A 50 2.34 9.90 -11.51
C ALA A 50 3.35 10.89 -10.90
N ILE A 51 3.75 11.88 -11.69
CA ILE A 51 4.71 12.94 -11.33
C ILE A 51 4.21 14.29 -11.84
N PRO A 52 4.54 15.41 -11.17
CA PRO A 52 4.09 16.74 -11.57
C PRO A 52 4.47 17.12 -13.00
N GLU A 53 5.64 16.71 -13.47
CA GLU A 53 6.14 17.00 -14.82
C GLU A 53 5.27 16.41 -15.94
N GLN A 54 4.48 15.39 -15.62
CA GLN A 54 3.53 14.74 -16.56
C GLN A 54 2.08 15.00 -16.20
N GLY A 55 1.82 16.01 -15.35
CA GLY A 55 0.45 16.37 -14.91
C GLY A 55 -0.14 15.42 -13.89
N GLY A 56 0.68 14.54 -13.31
CA GLY A 56 0.28 13.61 -12.27
C GLY A 56 0.73 14.04 -10.88
N ALA A 57 0.49 13.19 -9.90
CA ALA A 57 0.94 13.38 -8.53
C ALA A 57 1.04 12.06 -7.79
N LEU A 58 1.90 12.04 -6.78
CA LEU A 58 2.03 10.94 -5.84
C LEU A 58 2.16 11.51 -4.44
N THR A 59 1.30 11.10 -3.53
CA THR A 59 1.37 11.45 -2.11
C THR A 59 1.20 10.23 -1.24
N PHE A 60 1.79 10.26 -0.03
CA PHE A 60 1.60 9.23 0.98
C PHE A 60 0.79 9.82 2.13
N ARG A 61 -0.26 9.14 2.54
CA ARG A 61 -1.25 9.64 3.49
C ARG A 61 -1.58 8.61 4.56
N ASP A 62 -2.00 9.12 5.71
CA ASP A 62 -2.54 8.31 6.81
C ASP A 62 -4.05 8.04 6.63
N PRO A 63 -4.71 7.26 7.53
CA PRO A 63 -6.15 6.99 7.43
C PRO A 63 -7.06 8.22 7.53
N GLN A 64 -6.57 9.32 8.13
CA GLN A 64 -7.27 10.61 8.17
C GLN A 64 -6.99 11.47 6.94
N ASP A 65 -6.35 10.91 5.92
CA ASP A 65 -6.00 11.58 4.67
C ASP A 65 -4.97 12.71 4.81
N LYS A 66 -4.18 12.69 5.88
CA LYS A 66 -3.07 13.63 6.09
C LYS A 66 -1.79 13.09 5.45
N ILE A 67 -1.02 13.99 4.83
CA ILE A 67 0.28 13.64 4.26
C ILE A 67 1.22 13.22 5.38
N THR A 68 1.91 12.09 5.20
CA THR A 68 2.84 11.52 6.17
C THR A 68 4.28 11.83 5.78
N ALA A 69 5.14 12.06 6.80
CA ALA A 69 6.58 12.21 6.61
C ALA A 69 7.26 10.84 6.46
N ASP A 70 6.96 9.91 7.35
CA ASP A 70 7.48 8.55 7.36
C ASP A 70 6.41 7.53 6.96
N LEU A 71 6.84 6.45 6.31
CA LEU A 71 5.96 5.37 5.90
C LEU A 71 5.78 4.38 7.05
N LEU A 72 4.53 4.10 7.40
CA LEU A 72 4.17 3.07 8.37
C LEU A 72 3.35 1.99 7.67
N PHE A 73 3.93 0.81 7.55
CA PHE A 73 3.29 -0.34 6.90
C PHE A 73 2.57 -1.23 7.90
N ARG A 74 1.46 -1.86 7.49
CA ARG A 74 0.78 -2.88 8.26
C ARG A 74 1.66 -4.13 8.39
N ARG A 75 1.56 -4.80 9.54
CA ARG A 75 2.17 -6.11 9.79
C ARG A 75 1.13 -7.21 10.00
N SER A 76 -0.13 -6.85 9.87
CA SER A 76 -1.27 -7.78 9.95
C SER A 76 -2.44 -7.19 9.15
N PRO A 77 -3.37 -8.05 8.67
CA PRO A 77 -4.53 -7.56 7.93
C PRO A 77 -5.39 -6.62 8.78
N GLY A 78 -5.97 -5.62 8.13
CA GLY A 78 -6.83 -4.66 8.81
C GLY A 78 -7.88 -4.05 7.90
N GLN A 79 -8.78 -3.29 8.52
CA GLN A 79 -9.83 -2.59 7.80
C GLN A 79 -9.28 -1.30 7.22
N ILE A 80 -9.71 -0.94 6.01
CA ILE A 80 -9.31 0.31 5.35
C ILE A 80 -9.67 1.55 6.19
N TYR A 81 -10.74 1.45 6.99
CA TYR A 81 -11.25 2.52 7.84
C TYR A 81 -10.67 2.50 9.26
N SER A 82 -9.74 1.59 9.59
CA SER A 82 -9.17 1.50 10.93
C SER A 82 -8.27 2.69 11.22
N GLU A 83 -8.51 3.33 12.36
CA GLU A 83 -7.75 4.47 12.86
C GLU A 83 -6.82 4.11 14.02
N SER A 84 -6.76 2.83 14.40
CA SER A 84 -5.94 2.38 15.53
C SER A 84 -4.44 2.59 15.33
N GLN A 85 -3.99 2.64 14.08
CA GLN A 85 -2.62 2.94 13.69
C GLN A 85 -2.65 3.84 12.44
N PRO A 86 -1.75 4.83 12.33
CA PRO A 86 -1.70 5.73 11.18
C PRO A 86 -1.02 5.09 9.97
N TYR A 87 -1.50 3.93 9.53
CA TYR A 87 -0.92 3.21 8.39
C TYR A 87 -0.95 4.04 7.12
N THR A 88 0.15 4.00 6.39
CA THR A 88 0.34 4.76 5.17
C THR A 88 -0.29 4.06 3.98
N HIS A 89 -1.00 4.82 3.16
CA HIS A 89 -1.36 4.44 1.79
C HIS A 89 -0.83 5.48 0.81
N ALA A 90 -0.70 5.09 -0.44
CA ALA A 90 -0.34 6.02 -1.51
C ALA A 90 -1.57 6.51 -2.24
N VAL A 91 -1.56 7.79 -2.63
CA VAL A 91 -2.51 8.37 -3.56
C VAL A 91 -1.79 8.66 -4.86
N ILE A 92 -2.29 8.12 -5.96
CA ILE A 92 -1.70 8.22 -7.29
C ILE A 92 -2.67 8.98 -8.19
N GLU A 93 -2.15 9.98 -8.87
CA GLU A 93 -2.89 10.75 -9.85
C GLU A 93 -2.17 10.72 -11.19
N PHE A 94 -2.89 10.34 -12.24
CA PHE A 94 -2.46 10.47 -13.63
C PHE A 94 -3.27 11.56 -14.31
N ALA A 95 -2.65 12.28 -15.24
CA ALA A 95 -3.32 13.35 -15.98
C ALA A 95 -4.58 12.82 -16.68
N GLY A 96 -5.72 13.47 -16.45
CA GLY A 96 -7.00 13.17 -17.10
C GLY A 96 -7.64 11.83 -16.69
N LYS A 97 -7.19 11.20 -15.60
CA LYS A 97 -7.72 9.91 -15.10
C LYS A 97 -8.18 10.01 -13.65
N PRO A 98 -9.13 9.16 -13.22
CA PRO A 98 -9.50 9.10 -11.81
C PRO A 98 -8.31 8.72 -10.93
N ALA A 99 -8.21 9.37 -9.77
CA ALA A 99 -7.17 9.07 -8.79
C ALA A 99 -7.34 7.66 -8.23
N LEU A 100 -6.21 7.05 -7.87
CA LEU A 100 -6.12 5.71 -7.29
C LEU A 100 -5.49 5.77 -5.91
N GLU A 101 -5.79 4.79 -5.08
CA GLU A 101 -5.08 4.53 -3.83
C GLU A 101 -4.42 3.16 -3.86
N VAL A 102 -3.22 3.06 -3.32
CA VAL A 102 -2.50 1.78 -3.12
C VAL A 102 -2.38 1.51 -1.63
N HIS A 103 -2.83 0.34 -1.23
CA HIS A 103 -2.86 -0.09 0.17
C HIS A 103 -2.10 -1.40 0.39
N VAL A 104 -1.53 -1.56 1.58
CA VAL A 104 -0.91 -2.80 2.07
C VAL A 104 -1.81 -3.42 3.13
N GLY A 105 -2.13 -4.71 2.99
CA GLY A 105 -2.74 -5.51 4.05
C GLY A 105 -4.17 -5.13 4.43
N ILE A 106 -4.99 -4.66 3.49
CA ILE A 106 -6.41 -4.39 3.77
C ILE A 106 -7.28 -5.60 3.45
N LYS A 107 -8.40 -5.71 4.17
CA LYS A 107 -9.42 -6.71 3.90
C LYS A 107 -10.38 -6.23 2.82
N ALA A 108 -10.79 -7.15 1.94
CA ALA A 108 -11.78 -6.93 0.90
C ALA A 108 -12.79 -8.08 0.88
N ILE A 109 -14.00 -7.81 0.40
CA ILE A 109 -15.09 -8.79 0.29
C ILE A 109 -15.22 -9.27 -1.16
N GLY A 110 -15.03 -10.58 -1.36
CA GLY A 110 -15.25 -11.23 -2.64
C GLY A 110 -16.71 -11.65 -2.88
N ARG A 111 -16.94 -12.39 -3.97
CA ARG A 111 -18.28 -12.88 -4.37
C ARG A 111 -18.96 -13.73 -3.30
N LEU A 112 -18.20 -14.48 -2.52
CA LEU A 112 -18.74 -15.34 -1.47
C LEU A 112 -19.07 -14.59 -0.18
N LYS A 113 -19.01 -13.25 -0.19
CA LYS A 113 -19.28 -12.37 0.97
C LYS A 113 -18.38 -12.65 2.18
N VAL A 114 -17.21 -13.23 1.96
CA VAL A 114 -16.18 -13.47 2.98
C VAL A 114 -15.09 -12.41 2.85
N ALA A 115 -14.75 -11.77 3.96
CA ALA A 115 -13.62 -10.84 4.01
C ALA A 115 -12.31 -11.62 3.97
N ARG A 116 -11.43 -11.24 3.06
CA ARG A 116 -10.08 -11.80 2.92
C ARG A 116 -9.05 -10.69 2.84
N GLU A 117 -7.85 -10.98 3.31
CA GLU A 117 -6.72 -10.09 3.16
C GLU A 117 -6.33 -9.96 1.69
N CYS A 118 -6.00 -8.74 1.31
CA CYS A 118 -5.35 -8.42 0.06
C CYS A 118 -3.99 -7.82 0.41
N ASP A 119 -2.91 -8.48 0.04
CA ASP A 119 -1.56 -8.05 0.43
C ASP A 119 -1.23 -6.66 -0.13
N ILE A 120 -1.47 -6.46 -1.42
CA ILE A 120 -1.43 -5.14 -2.06
C ILE A 120 -2.70 -4.96 -2.87
N SER A 121 -3.38 -3.85 -2.69
CA SER A 121 -4.58 -3.51 -3.46
C SER A 121 -4.51 -2.09 -4.01
N VAL A 122 -4.98 -1.96 -5.24
CA VAL A 122 -5.19 -0.66 -5.89
C VAL A 122 -6.69 -0.45 -6.07
N LEU A 123 -7.21 0.65 -5.53
CA LEU A 123 -8.62 1.02 -5.61
C LEU A 123 -8.78 2.38 -6.25
N TYR A 124 -9.95 2.65 -6.83
CA TYR A 124 -10.32 4.02 -7.12
C TYR A 124 -10.41 4.82 -5.81
N ARG A 125 -9.82 6.02 -5.82
CA ARG A 125 -9.76 6.87 -4.62
C ARG A 125 -11.14 7.22 -4.08
N ASP A 126 -12.10 7.53 -4.93
CA ASP A 126 -13.48 7.83 -4.51
C ASP A 126 -14.12 6.65 -3.77
N ARG A 127 -13.85 5.43 -4.20
CA ARG A 127 -14.33 4.20 -3.56
C ARG A 127 -13.64 3.96 -2.22
N ALA A 128 -12.32 4.16 -2.16
CA ALA A 128 -11.57 4.04 -0.92
C ALA A 128 -12.02 5.07 0.13
N MET A 129 -12.23 6.31 -0.27
CA MET A 129 -12.76 7.37 0.60
C MET A 129 -14.17 7.05 1.10
N ALA A 130 -15.06 6.55 0.24
CA ALA A 130 -16.39 6.09 0.63
C ALA A 130 -16.33 4.94 1.64
N CYS A 131 -15.43 3.97 1.45
CA CYS A 131 -15.23 2.88 2.40
C CYS A 131 -14.79 3.40 3.77
N ARG A 132 -13.89 4.36 3.83
CA ARG A 132 -13.46 4.97 5.10
C ARG A 132 -14.60 5.75 5.77
N SER A 133 -15.30 6.60 5.05
CA SER A 133 -16.38 7.42 5.62
C SER A 133 -17.58 6.60 6.09
N GLN A 134 -17.92 5.54 5.38
CA GLN A 134 -19.03 4.65 5.70
C GLN A 134 -18.64 3.48 6.62
N ARG A 135 -17.35 3.39 6.97
CA ARG A 135 -16.78 2.29 7.78
C ARG A 135 -17.15 0.91 7.22
N ARG A 136 -17.02 0.75 5.93
CA ARG A 136 -17.28 -0.51 5.22
C ARG A 136 -16.02 -1.09 4.59
N ILE A 137 -16.01 -2.42 4.43
CA ILE A 137 -14.94 -3.14 3.74
C ILE A 137 -15.12 -2.97 2.23
N PRO A 138 -14.05 -2.70 1.46
CA PRO A 138 -14.10 -2.66 0.01
C PRO A 138 -14.63 -3.99 -0.56
N LYS A 139 -15.44 -3.90 -1.59
CA LYS A 139 -15.88 -5.05 -2.38
C LYS A 139 -14.86 -5.32 -3.50
N ALA A 140 -14.85 -6.54 -4.00
CA ALA A 140 -14.00 -6.88 -5.16
C ALA A 140 -14.19 -5.93 -6.35
N THR A 141 -15.42 -5.40 -6.53
CA THR A 141 -15.74 -4.43 -7.59
C THR A 141 -15.14 -3.04 -7.36
N ASP A 142 -14.71 -2.72 -6.14
CA ASP A 142 -14.02 -1.47 -5.82
C ASP A 142 -12.52 -1.55 -6.12
N ILE A 143 -11.98 -2.76 -6.31
CA ILE A 143 -10.56 -3.03 -6.47
C ILE A 143 -10.21 -3.12 -7.95
N VAL A 144 -9.21 -2.35 -8.38
CA VAL A 144 -8.68 -2.34 -9.75
C VAL A 144 -7.62 -3.43 -9.91
N ILE A 145 -6.71 -3.55 -8.93
CA ILE A 145 -5.63 -4.54 -8.92
C ILE A 145 -5.52 -5.11 -7.51
N ALA A 146 -5.44 -6.44 -7.43
CA ALA A 146 -5.13 -7.17 -6.21
C ALA A 146 -3.87 -8.02 -6.43
N ILE A 147 -2.90 -7.89 -5.54
CA ILE A 147 -1.64 -8.64 -5.60
C ILE A 147 -1.51 -9.47 -4.33
N GLU A 148 -1.31 -10.77 -4.49
CA GLU A 148 -0.86 -11.65 -3.42
C GLU A 148 0.66 -11.78 -3.47
N CYS A 149 1.30 -11.57 -2.33
CA CYS A 149 2.74 -11.67 -2.18
C CYS A 149 3.09 -13.00 -1.55
N LYS A 150 3.80 -13.85 -2.28
CA LYS A 150 4.28 -15.14 -1.75
C LYS A 150 5.78 -15.06 -1.56
N HIS A 151 6.19 -15.08 -0.30
CA HIS A 151 7.59 -15.27 0.06
C HIS A 151 7.81 -16.74 0.39
N VAL A 152 8.64 -17.39 -0.40
CA VAL A 152 8.99 -18.81 -0.17
C VAL A 152 10.34 -18.84 0.53
N GLU A 153 10.33 -19.18 1.80
CA GLU A 153 11.55 -19.46 2.53
C GLU A 153 12.08 -20.83 2.10
N HIS A 154 13.13 -20.77 1.34
CA HIS A 154 14.06 -21.86 1.08
C HIS A 154 13.51 -23.24 0.72
N TRP A 155 13.69 -23.56 -0.55
CA TRP A 155 13.58 -24.95 -1.02
C TRP A 155 14.94 -25.58 -1.15
N ILE A 156 15.19 -26.57 -0.37
CA ILE A 156 16.22 -27.54 -0.67
C ILE A 156 15.59 -28.92 -0.55
#